data_75461ae844805bba83d18cda3471fbec
#
_entry.id   75461ae844805bba83d18cda3471fbec
#
_cell.length_a   1.000
_cell.length_b   1.000
_cell.length_c   1.000
_cell.angle_alpha   90.00
_cell.angle_beta   90.00
_cell.angle_gamma   90.00
#
_symmetry.space_group_name_H-M   'P 1'
#
loop_
_entity.id
_entity.type
_entity.pdbx_description
1 polymer ?
#
loop_
_entity_poly.entity_id
_entity_poly.type
_entity_poly.pdbx_seq_one_letter_code
_entity_poly.pdbx_strand_id
1 'polypeptide(L)'
;MAVPHRNISNNATFIHKIIKHYLKYDKDNPFIFISSLLAFLGIAAGVMVLMLAMSIMHGTEQQFQKRLFVMNYPLTLIPTGYDTANDELIQKLHHQFPQLKFSPYYTTQVISKSGSNVNGSILYGVDFHKESQINEVFKKAQKDSLSVQSKFKMVVGGELTKDMFIKKGDKLTLYFSEHQAIGFGTMPLQKRFIIDATFDSGLNTYDKAIIYTTHGAFQKILKRKVGSYDGIHIYSNDAMNDLVKINTFLDQNNLHKGLRLEGWWEQNASFFAAMEMEKRSLFLVLLLIILVASLNIVSSLLMTVMSRRSEIALMKTLGATSSEIQRXFFKLGAXIGISGIIAGTLLGLIGMWVLTTFPIISLSKEVYGFSKLPIDLTFTDFISIIVGAIIIVLISARYPAKKASSTDPLTVLRNE
;
A
#
# COMPACT_ATOMS: atom_id res chain seq x y z
N MET A 1 23.34 5.67 63.58
CA MET A 1 23.08 4.29 63.12
C MET A 1 22.97 4.30 61.62
N ALA A 2 23.94 3.76 60.88
CA ALA A 2 23.93 3.71 59.42
C ALA A 2 22.98 2.60 58.97
N VAL A 3 21.98 2.96 58.18
CA VAL A 3 21.07 1.99 57.53
C VAL A 3 21.92 1.17 56.54
N PRO A 4 21.92 -0.17 56.63
CA PRO A 4 22.74 -0.96 55.73
C PRO A 4 22.20 -0.82 54.28
N HIS A 5 23.09 -0.49 53.36
CA HIS A 5 22.79 -0.47 51.91
C HIS A 5 22.33 -1.85 51.48
N ARG A 6 21.02 -1.99 51.23
CA ARG A 6 20.43 -3.22 50.69
C ARG A 6 20.99 -3.43 49.27
N ASN A 7 21.65 -4.53 49.08
CA ASN A 7 22.36 -4.88 47.84
C ASN A 7 21.37 -4.97 46.68
N ILE A 8 21.50 -4.13 45.65
CA ILE A 8 20.59 -4.03 44.48
C ILE A 8 20.51 -5.37 43.72
N SER A 9 21.60 -6.16 43.74
CA SER A 9 21.63 -7.46 43.07
C SER A 9 20.68 -8.50 43.70
N ASN A 10 20.47 -8.46 45.01
CA ASN A 10 19.58 -9.39 45.70
C ASN A 10 18.09 -9.12 45.41
N ASN A 11 17.71 -7.87 45.14
CA ASN A 11 16.33 -7.50 44.85
C ASN A 11 15.87 -7.95 43.45
N ALA A 12 16.74 -7.92 42.44
CA ALA A 12 16.44 -8.38 41.10
C ALA A 12 16.17 -9.90 41.07
N THR A 13 17.02 -10.66 41.77
CA THR A 13 16.91 -12.12 41.89
C THR A 13 15.61 -12.52 42.61
N PHE A 14 15.27 -11.79 43.68
CA PHE A 14 14.05 -12.03 44.47
C PHE A 14 12.80 -11.77 43.63
N ILE A 15 12.74 -10.65 42.93
CA ILE A 15 11.60 -10.31 42.04
C ILE A 15 11.45 -11.39 40.96
N HIS A 16 12.53 -11.84 40.35
CA HIS A 16 12.50 -12.90 39.32
C HIS A 16 11.94 -14.21 39.84
N LYS A 17 12.31 -14.61 41.07
CA LYS A 17 11.79 -15.84 41.71
C LYS A 17 10.29 -15.73 41.96
N ILE A 18 9.81 -14.59 42.43
CA ILE A 18 8.36 -14.34 42.66
C ILE A 18 7.57 -14.43 41.34
N ILE A 19 8.08 -13.78 40.26
CA ILE A 19 7.45 -13.81 38.95
C ILE A 19 7.33 -15.25 38.45
N LYS A 20 8.42 -16.04 38.55
CA LYS A 20 8.44 -17.43 38.15
C LYS A 20 7.45 -18.30 38.96
N HIS A 21 7.31 -18.00 40.25
CA HIS A 21 6.36 -18.70 41.12
C HIS A 21 4.90 -18.36 40.72
N TYR A 22 4.59 -17.09 40.45
CA TYR A 22 3.23 -16.66 40.10
C TYR A 22 2.80 -17.08 38.70
N LEU A 23 3.72 -17.35 37.79
CA LEU A 23 3.42 -17.84 36.43
C LEU A 23 3.26 -19.39 36.40
N LYS A 24 3.66 -20.08 37.48
CA LYS A 24 3.55 -21.54 37.54
C LYS A 24 2.12 -21.96 37.81
N TYR A 25 1.67 -23.03 37.16
CA TYR A 25 0.35 -23.61 37.39
C TYR A 25 0.17 -24.00 38.86
N ASP A 26 -0.89 -23.49 39.46
CA ASP A 26 -1.27 -23.76 40.86
C ASP A 26 -2.61 -24.49 40.85
N LYS A 27 -2.63 -25.69 41.42
CA LYS A 27 -3.86 -26.50 41.49
C LYS A 27 -4.96 -25.84 42.30
N ASP A 28 -4.59 -25.06 43.30
CA ASP A 28 -5.55 -24.38 44.18
C ASP A 28 -6.18 -23.16 43.52
N ASN A 29 -5.48 -22.56 42.51
CA ASN A 29 -5.94 -21.35 41.85
C ASN A 29 -5.71 -21.42 40.32
N PRO A 30 -6.37 -22.38 39.61
CA PRO A 30 -6.15 -22.59 38.18
C PRO A 30 -6.54 -21.37 37.32
N PHE A 31 -7.47 -20.56 37.79
CA PHE A 31 -7.94 -19.37 37.05
C PHE A 31 -6.85 -18.34 36.78
N ILE A 32 -5.86 -18.21 37.70
CA ILE A 32 -4.75 -17.27 37.51
C ILE A 32 -3.94 -17.66 36.28
N PHE A 33 -3.62 -18.95 36.16
CA PHE A 33 -2.87 -19.47 35.02
C PHE A 33 -3.68 -19.35 33.71
N ILE A 34 -4.96 -19.75 33.75
CA ILE A 34 -5.86 -19.72 32.59
C ILE A 34 -6.01 -18.27 32.05
N SER A 35 -6.25 -17.29 32.95
CA SER A 35 -6.41 -15.89 32.53
C SER A 35 -5.11 -15.30 31.99
N SER A 36 -3.97 -15.69 32.56
CA SER A 36 -2.64 -15.27 32.03
C SER A 36 -2.37 -15.89 30.65
N LEU A 37 -2.75 -17.15 30.46
CA LEU A 37 -2.63 -17.83 29.17
C LEU A 37 -3.54 -17.20 28.12
N LEU A 38 -4.79 -16.85 28.50
CA LEU A 38 -5.72 -16.16 27.59
C LEU A 38 -5.18 -14.78 27.19
N ALA A 39 -4.58 -14.05 28.14
CA ALA A 39 -3.95 -12.77 27.85
C ALA A 39 -2.78 -12.94 26.85
N PHE A 40 -1.92 -13.90 27.10
CA PHE A 40 -0.80 -14.24 26.22
C PHE A 40 -1.30 -14.61 24.80
N LEU A 41 -2.28 -15.53 24.70
CA LEU A 41 -2.81 -16.01 23.42
C LEU A 41 -3.54 -14.88 22.68
N GLY A 42 -4.28 -14.03 23.38
CA GLY A 42 -4.99 -12.92 22.78
C GLY A 42 -4.04 -11.90 22.14
N ILE A 43 -2.95 -11.57 22.84
CA ILE A 43 -1.94 -10.64 22.32
C ILE A 43 -1.19 -11.29 21.15
N ALA A 44 -0.81 -12.57 21.28
CA ALA A 44 -0.10 -13.29 20.21
C ALA A 44 -0.97 -13.35 18.95
N ALA A 45 -2.26 -13.69 19.08
CA ALA A 45 -3.19 -13.71 17.95
C ALA A 45 -3.38 -12.31 17.35
N GLY A 46 -3.52 -11.29 18.20
CA GLY A 46 -3.68 -9.90 17.73
C GLY A 46 -2.49 -9.41 16.92
N VAL A 47 -1.27 -9.65 17.42
CA VAL A 47 -0.04 -9.24 16.70
C VAL A 47 0.10 -10.04 15.40
N MET A 48 -0.14 -11.35 15.42
CA MET A 48 -0.10 -12.21 14.23
C MET A 48 -1.07 -11.69 13.15
N VAL A 49 -2.33 -11.46 13.52
CA VAL A 49 -3.36 -10.99 12.57
C VAL A 49 -3.01 -9.61 12.02
N LEU A 50 -2.53 -8.71 12.88
CA LEU A 50 -2.13 -7.36 12.44
C LEU A 50 -0.96 -7.43 11.45
N MET A 51 0.05 -8.27 11.71
CA MET A 51 1.18 -8.46 10.79
C MET A 51 0.71 -9.01 9.43
N LEU A 52 -0.13 -10.04 9.45
CA LEU A 52 -0.65 -10.65 8.22
C LEU A 52 -1.51 -9.66 7.43
N ALA A 53 -2.44 -8.98 8.10
CA ALA A 53 -3.33 -8.00 7.44
C ALA A 53 -2.55 -6.85 6.82
N MET A 54 -1.58 -6.29 7.55
CA MET A 54 -0.77 -5.17 7.06
C MET A 54 0.15 -5.61 5.90
N SER A 55 0.69 -6.83 5.96
CA SER A 55 1.53 -7.35 4.88
C SER A 55 0.74 -7.60 3.60
N ILE A 56 -0.49 -8.10 3.71
CA ILE A 56 -1.39 -8.30 2.56
C ILE A 56 -1.79 -6.93 1.98
N MET A 57 -2.15 -6.00 2.83
CA MET A 57 -2.56 -4.65 2.42
C MET A 57 -1.44 -3.93 1.67
N HIS A 58 -0.23 -3.94 2.23
CA HIS A 58 0.94 -3.31 1.60
C HIS A 58 1.32 -4.03 0.30
N GLY A 59 1.31 -5.36 0.28
CA GLY A 59 1.61 -6.15 -0.92
C GLY A 59 0.61 -5.85 -2.04
N THR A 60 -0.67 -5.75 -1.72
CA THR A 60 -1.73 -5.41 -2.67
C THR A 60 -1.54 -4.00 -3.22
N GLU A 61 -1.23 -3.04 -2.33
CA GLU A 61 -0.94 -1.65 -2.72
C GLU A 61 0.23 -1.59 -3.71
N GLN A 62 1.32 -2.30 -3.43
CA GLN A 62 2.49 -2.36 -4.31
C GLN A 62 2.15 -2.96 -5.68
N GLN A 63 1.36 -4.03 -5.72
CA GLN A 63 0.96 -4.65 -6.98
C GLN A 63 0.12 -3.69 -7.83
N PHE A 64 -0.81 -2.97 -7.22
CA PHE A 64 -1.59 -1.95 -7.92
C PHE A 64 -0.71 -0.81 -8.42
N GLN A 65 0.24 -0.35 -7.62
CA GLN A 65 1.18 0.69 -8.05
C GLN A 65 1.98 0.25 -9.28
N LYS A 66 2.56 -0.96 -9.25
CA LYS A 66 3.34 -1.50 -10.38
C LYS A 66 2.51 -1.56 -11.65
N ARG A 67 1.24 -1.94 -11.56
CA ARG A 67 0.35 -2.04 -12.72
C ARG A 67 -0.07 -0.68 -13.24
N LEU A 68 -0.34 0.27 -12.35
CA LEU A 68 -0.64 1.66 -12.73
C LEU A 68 0.56 2.31 -13.43
N PHE A 69 1.78 2.02 -13.00
CA PHE A 69 3.01 2.49 -13.66
C PHE A 69 3.15 1.98 -15.09
N VAL A 70 2.61 0.82 -15.37
CA VAL A 70 2.65 0.23 -16.71
C VAL A 70 1.88 1.10 -17.71
N MET A 71 0.75 1.69 -17.27
CA MET A 71 -0.15 2.49 -18.12
C MET A 71 -0.23 3.97 -17.72
N ASN A 72 0.36 4.34 -16.57
CA ASN A 72 0.46 5.72 -16.11
C ASN A 72 1.95 6.06 -16.00
N TYR A 73 2.36 7.02 -16.78
CA TYR A 73 3.77 7.38 -16.89
C TYR A 73 4.25 8.07 -15.61
N PRO A 74 5.54 7.93 -15.23
CA PRO A 74 6.03 8.54 -14.00
C PRO A 74 5.74 10.04 -13.90
N LEU A 75 5.93 10.77 -15.01
CA LEU A 75 5.64 12.20 -15.10
C LEU A 75 4.92 12.48 -16.42
N THR A 76 4.03 13.47 -16.40
CA THR A 76 3.33 13.94 -17.60
C THR A 76 3.36 15.46 -17.62
N LEU A 77 3.84 16.03 -18.71
CA LEU A 77 3.85 17.47 -18.93
C LEU A 77 2.64 17.82 -19.79
N ILE A 78 1.75 18.64 -19.25
CA ILE A 78 0.46 18.98 -19.87
C ILE A 78 0.47 20.47 -20.23
N PRO A 79 0.21 20.82 -21.51
CA PRO A 79 0.13 22.23 -21.89
C PRO A 79 -1.16 22.87 -21.32
N THR A 80 -1.01 24.05 -20.75
CA THR A 80 -2.12 24.89 -20.33
C THR A 80 -2.26 26.11 -21.25
N GLY A 81 -1.28 26.29 -22.14
CA GLY A 81 -1.26 27.34 -23.14
C GLY A 81 -1.13 26.78 -24.55
N TYR A 82 -1.51 27.57 -25.54
CA TYR A 82 -1.43 27.17 -26.95
C TYR A 82 0.03 26.95 -27.36
N ASP A 83 0.30 25.79 -27.98
CA ASP A 83 1.61 25.42 -28.58
C ASP A 83 2.78 25.45 -27.57
N THR A 84 2.49 25.21 -26.30
CA THR A 84 3.54 25.19 -25.26
C THR A 84 4.25 23.85 -25.16
N ALA A 85 3.57 22.73 -25.44
CA ALA A 85 4.19 21.39 -25.49
C ALA A 85 4.61 21.12 -26.93
N ASN A 86 5.83 21.51 -27.29
CA ASN A 86 6.32 21.46 -28.67
C ASN A 86 7.73 20.84 -28.75
N ASP A 87 8.20 20.65 -29.97
CA ASP A 87 9.52 20.05 -30.23
C ASP A 87 10.67 20.86 -29.63
N GLU A 88 10.57 22.20 -29.62
CA GLU A 88 11.57 23.07 -29.02
C GLU A 88 11.70 22.81 -27.53
N LEU A 89 10.58 22.68 -26.83
CA LEU A 89 10.57 22.35 -25.40
C LEU A 89 11.22 20.99 -25.15
N ILE A 90 10.88 19.98 -25.97
CA ILE A 90 11.45 18.64 -25.84
C ILE A 90 12.97 18.67 -25.99
N GLN A 91 13.48 19.42 -26.95
CA GLN A 91 14.92 19.59 -27.17
C GLN A 91 15.59 20.25 -25.96
N LYS A 92 15.00 21.29 -25.40
CA LYS A 92 15.50 21.97 -24.20
C LYS A 92 15.53 21.04 -22.99
N LEU A 93 14.46 20.26 -22.79
CA LEU A 93 14.37 19.30 -21.70
C LEU A 93 15.36 18.15 -21.87
N HIS A 94 15.52 17.65 -23.09
CA HIS A 94 16.47 16.56 -23.39
C HIS A 94 17.91 17.02 -23.17
N HIS A 95 18.23 18.25 -23.52
CA HIS A 95 19.56 18.83 -23.30
C HIS A 95 19.86 18.98 -21.80
N GLN A 96 18.87 19.46 -21.03
CA GLN A 96 19.05 19.67 -19.58
C GLN A 96 18.99 18.37 -18.78
N PHE A 97 18.17 17.40 -19.22
CA PHE A 97 17.95 16.13 -18.54
C PHE A 97 18.17 14.95 -19.49
N PRO A 98 19.42 14.70 -19.87
CA PRO A 98 19.70 13.64 -20.88
C PRO A 98 19.37 12.22 -20.41
N GLN A 99 19.25 12.02 -19.10
CA GLN A 99 18.89 10.72 -18.51
C GLN A 99 17.39 10.40 -18.62
N LEU A 100 16.56 11.43 -18.88
CA LEU A 100 15.10 11.25 -18.99
C LEU A 100 14.73 10.90 -20.44
N LYS A 101 13.64 10.16 -20.59
CA LYS A 101 13.08 9.79 -21.89
C LYS A 101 11.73 10.47 -22.07
N PHE A 102 11.48 10.99 -23.25
CA PHE A 102 10.31 11.80 -23.56
C PHE A 102 9.53 11.17 -24.71
N SER A 103 8.20 11.04 -24.55
CA SER A 103 7.31 10.57 -25.60
C SER A 103 6.14 11.58 -25.72
N PRO A 104 6.21 12.49 -26.69
CA PRO A 104 5.09 13.41 -26.93
C PRO A 104 3.89 12.67 -27.52
N TYR A 105 2.68 13.13 -27.18
CA TYR A 105 1.47 12.46 -27.64
C TYR A 105 0.38 13.44 -28.01
N TYR A 106 -0.50 12.98 -28.90
CA TYR A 106 -1.83 13.54 -29.13
C TYR A 106 -2.84 12.63 -28.45
N THR A 107 -3.99 13.16 -28.05
CA THR A 107 -5.04 12.35 -27.44
C THR A 107 -6.43 12.88 -27.78
N THR A 108 -7.40 11.99 -27.89
CA THR A 108 -8.79 12.32 -28.04
C THR A 108 -9.65 11.13 -27.60
N GLN A 109 -10.91 11.41 -27.32
CA GLN A 109 -11.87 10.35 -27.04
C GLN A 109 -12.49 9.87 -28.37
N VAL A 110 -12.67 8.57 -28.48
CA VAL A 110 -13.26 7.94 -29.68
C VAL A 110 -14.27 6.87 -29.27
N ILE A 111 -15.15 6.56 -30.20
CA ILE A 111 -16.03 5.38 -30.10
C ILE A 111 -15.54 4.40 -31.14
N SER A 112 -15.14 3.21 -30.69
CA SER A 112 -14.74 2.11 -31.55
C SER A 112 -15.97 1.25 -31.89
N LYS A 113 -16.08 0.84 -33.13
CA LYS A 113 -17.22 0.06 -33.60
C LYS A 113 -16.78 -1.09 -34.53
N SER A 114 -17.29 -2.28 -34.23
CA SER A 114 -17.12 -3.46 -35.07
C SER A 114 -18.47 -4.21 -35.12
N GLY A 115 -19.13 -4.18 -36.28
CA GLY A 115 -20.47 -4.72 -36.40
C GLY A 115 -21.46 -4.01 -35.50
N SER A 116 -22.10 -4.74 -34.60
CA SER A 116 -23.03 -4.20 -33.60
C SER A 116 -22.34 -3.79 -32.29
N ASN A 117 -21.07 -4.17 -32.10
CA ASN A 117 -20.33 -3.93 -30.86
C ASN A 117 -19.72 -2.52 -30.87
N VAL A 118 -19.89 -1.82 -29.76
CA VAL A 118 -19.47 -0.43 -29.61
C VAL A 118 -18.76 -0.28 -28.26
N ASN A 119 -17.67 0.48 -28.23
CA ASN A 119 -16.92 0.75 -27.00
C ASN A 119 -16.34 2.16 -27.02
N GLY A 120 -16.42 2.86 -25.88
CA GLY A 120 -15.76 4.15 -25.70
C GLY A 120 -14.28 3.95 -25.36
N SER A 121 -13.42 4.68 -26.04
CA SER A 121 -11.97 4.53 -25.88
C SER A 121 -11.26 5.87 -25.88
N ILE A 122 -10.04 5.89 -25.34
CA ILE A 122 -9.11 7.02 -25.44
C ILE A 122 -8.05 6.63 -26.47
N LEU A 123 -7.93 7.45 -27.50
CA LEU A 123 -6.94 7.25 -28.56
C LEU A 123 -5.73 8.13 -28.30
N TYR A 124 -4.56 7.50 -28.25
CA TYR A 124 -3.27 8.19 -28.16
C TYR A 124 -2.52 8.08 -29.49
N GLY A 125 -2.08 9.22 -30.02
CA GLY A 125 -1.17 9.27 -31.16
C GLY A 125 0.25 9.42 -30.62
N VAL A 126 1.11 8.45 -30.89
CA VAL A 126 2.46 8.41 -30.33
C VAL A 126 3.50 8.10 -31.44
N ASP A 127 4.75 8.44 -31.15
CA ASP A 127 5.90 7.92 -31.90
C ASP A 127 6.19 6.52 -31.36
N PHE A 128 5.99 5.49 -32.18
CA PHE A 128 6.09 4.10 -31.75
C PHE A 128 7.48 3.76 -31.19
N HIS A 129 8.54 4.36 -31.74
CA HIS A 129 9.90 4.13 -31.25
C HIS A 129 10.08 4.75 -29.84
N LYS A 130 9.69 6.01 -29.68
CA LYS A 130 9.82 6.71 -28.39
C LYS A 130 8.93 6.07 -27.33
N GLU A 131 7.70 5.71 -27.69
CA GLU A 131 6.77 5.06 -26.76
C GLU A 131 7.32 3.71 -26.26
N SER A 132 7.95 2.95 -27.16
CA SER A 132 8.57 1.66 -26.79
C SER A 132 9.73 1.82 -25.80
N GLN A 133 10.34 2.99 -25.74
CA GLN A 133 11.42 3.26 -24.79
C GLN A 133 10.91 3.54 -23.38
N ILE A 134 9.65 3.94 -23.21
CA ILE A 134 9.09 4.37 -21.92
C ILE A 134 7.93 3.49 -21.44
N ASN A 135 7.39 2.64 -22.31
CA ASN A 135 6.20 1.82 -22.02
C ASN A 135 6.52 0.36 -22.36
N GLU A 136 6.80 -0.44 -21.34
CA GLU A 136 7.20 -1.86 -21.51
C GLU A 136 6.05 -2.70 -22.10
N VAL A 137 4.79 -2.38 -21.79
CA VAL A 137 3.63 -3.09 -22.33
C VAL A 137 3.54 -2.83 -23.83
N PHE A 138 3.68 -1.57 -24.23
CA PHE A 138 3.71 -1.18 -25.65
C PHE A 138 4.87 -1.83 -26.39
N LYS A 139 6.06 -1.81 -25.78
CA LYS A 139 7.28 -2.45 -26.32
C LYS A 139 7.07 -3.94 -26.56
N LYS A 140 6.45 -4.63 -25.60
CA LYS A 140 6.14 -6.06 -25.69
C LYS A 140 5.15 -6.33 -26.83
N ALA A 141 4.12 -5.49 -26.96
CA ALA A 141 3.13 -5.60 -28.04
C ALA A 141 3.80 -5.43 -29.41
N GLN A 142 4.78 -4.52 -29.53
CA GLN A 142 5.47 -4.26 -30.79
C GLN A 142 6.31 -5.45 -31.28
N LYS A 143 6.77 -6.32 -30.37
CA LYS A 143 7.51 -7.55 -30.76
C LYS A 143 6.63 -8.51 -31.55
N ASP A 144 5.34 -8.53 -31.27
CA ASP A 144 4.37 -9.41 -31.93
C ASP A 144 3.53 -8.67 -32.99
N SER A 145 3.97 -7.50 -33.45
CA SER A 145 3.24 -6.69 -34.42
C SER A 145 3.29 -7.33 -35.82
N LEU A 146 2.28 -7.01 -36.62
CA LEU A 146 2.24 -7.40 -38.04
C LEU A 146 3.12 -6.50 -38.93
N SER A 147 3.74 -5.49 -38.34
CA SER A 147 4.59 -4.51 -39.02
C SER A 147 3.85 -3.78 -40.16
N VAL A 148 2.60 -3.44 -39.93
CA VAL A 148 1.76 -2.72 -40.90
C VAL A 148 2.41 -1.36 -41.22
N GLN A 149 2.55 -1.05 -42.50
CA GLN A 149 3.23 0.17 -42.97
C GLN A 149 2.29 1.39 -43.07
N SER A 150 1.04 1.24 -42.69
CA SER A 150 0.08 2.36 -42.72
C SER A 150 0.23 3.26 -41.49
N LYS A 151 0.09 4.56 -41.67
CA LYS A 151 -0.05 5.49 -40.55
C LYS A 151 -1.37 5.29 -39.78
N PHE A 152 -2.35 4.64 -40.41
CA PHE A 152 -3.64 4.30 -39.80
C PHE A 152 -3.62 2.89 -39.18
N LYS A 153 -2.49 2.51 -38.62
CA LYS A 153 -2.37 1.30 -37.80
C LYS A 153 -2.64 1.63 -36.34
N MET A 154 -3.07 0.62 -35.61
CA MET A 154 -3.36 0.80 -34.18
C MET A 154 -2.86 -0.38 -33.35
N VAL A 155 -2.55 -0.09 -32.09
CA VAL A 155 -2.25 -1.06 -31.06
C VAL A 155 -3.40 -0.98 -30.04
N VAL A 156 -4.09 -2.08 -29.82
CA VAL A 156 -5.29 -2.13 -28.97
C VAL A 156 -5.10 -3.10 -27.82
N GLY A 157 -5.84 -2.92 -26.74
CA GLY A 157 -5.82 -3.87 -25.62
C GLY A 157 -6.50 -5.18 -25.98
N GLY A 158 -5.96 -6.27 -25.43
CA GLY A 158 -6.48 -7.62 -25.70
C GLY A 158 -7.92 -7.80 -25.26
N GLU A 159 -8.34 -7.12 -24.19
CA GLU A 159 -9.73 -7.20 -23.72
C GLU A 159 -10.70 -6.50 -24.69
N LEU A 160 -10.26 -5.40 -25.32
CA LEU A 160 -11.06 -4.73 -26.35
C LEU A 160 -11.28 -5.66 -27.55
N THR A 161 -10.23 -6.38 -27.98
CA THR A 161 -10.34 -7.30 -29.12
C THR A 161 -11.30 -8.45 -28.81
N LYS A 162 -11.30 -8.96 -27.58
CA LYS A 162 -12.25 -10.01 -27.15
C LYS A 162 -13.68 -9.48 -27.16
N ASP A 163 -13.92 -8.31 -26.59
CA ASP A 163 -15.26 -7.70 -26.49
C ASP A 163 -15.83 -7.38 -27.88
N MET A 164 -14.97 -6.98 -28.82
CA MET A 164 -15.38 -6.58 -30.17
C MET A 164 -15.35 -7.74 -31.17
N PHE A 165 -14.89 -8.93 -30.75
CA PHE A 165 -14.76 -10.14 -31.59
C PHE A 165 -13.88 -9.88 -32.83
N ILE A 166 -12.72 -9.24 -32.61
CA ILE A 166 -11.73 -8.88 -33.63
C ILE A 166 -10.35 -9.41 -33.24
N LYS A 167 -9.43 -9.41 -34.19
CA LYS A 167 -8.04 -9.90 -33.97
C LYS A 167 -7.05 -9.06 -34.77
N LYS A 168 -5.77 -9.29 -34.54
CA LYS A 168 -4.71 -8.65 -35.32
C LYS A 168 -4.94 -8.82 -36.81
N GLY A 169 -4.77 -7.75 -37.56
CA GLY A 169 -5.01 -7.70 -39.00
C GLY A 169 -6.40 -7.26 -39.38
N ASP A 170 -7.34 -7.34 -38.45
CA ASP A 170 -8.72 -6.86 -38.73
C ASP A 170 -8.76 -5.33 -38.72
N LYS A 171 -9.84 -4.80 -39.28
CA LYS A 171 -10.09 -3.35 -39.31
C LYS A 171 -11.12 -2.97 -38.26
N LEU A 172 -10.89 -1.86 -37.58
CA LEU A 172 -11.76 -1.30 -36.56
C LEU A 172 -12.07 0.15 -36.92
N THR A 173 -13.33 0.54 -36.90
CA THR A 173 -13.76 1.90 -37.22
C THR A 173 -13.77 2.72 -35.94
N LEU A 174 -13.11 3.89 -35.98
CA LEU A 174 -13.13 4.86 -34.90
C LEU A 174 -13.94 6.07 -35.31
N TYR A 175 -14.86 6.45 -34.44
CA TYR A 175 -15.68 7.67 -34.56
C TYR A 175 -15.13 8.72 -33.60
N PHE A 176 -14.83 9.89 -34.11
CA PHE A 176 -14.24 10.98 -33.34
C PHE A 176 -15.32 11.96 -32.88
N SER A 177 -15.06 12.68 -31.80
CA SER A 177 -15.99 13.69 -31.28
C SER A 177 -16.12 14.89 -32.21
N GLU A 178 -15.09 15.16 -33.00
CA GLU A 178 -15.08 16.21 -34.01
C GLU A 178 -16.03 15.82 -35.16
N HIS A 179 -16.65 16.83 -35.76
CA HIS A 179 -17.61 16.66 -36.85
C HIS A 179 -17.08 17.21 -38.17
N GLN A 180 -17.45 16.55 -39.24
CA GLN A 180 -17.12 16.96 -40.61
C GLN A 180 -18.39 17.51 -41.28
N ALA A 181 -18.30 18.65 -41.88
CA ALA A 181 -19.41 19.24 -42.63
C ALA A 181 -19.64 18.46 -43.92
N ILE A 182 -20.89 18.04 -44.14
CA ILE A 182 -21.31 17.32 -45.35
C ILE A 182 -22.59 18.00 -45.90
N GLY A 183 -22.44 18.79 -46.95
CA GLY A 183 -23.58 19.47 -47.55
C GLY A 183 -24.28 20.35 -46.52
N PHE A 184 -25.55 20.07 -46.25
CA PHE A 184 -26.38 20.85 -45.33
C PHE A 184 -26.36 20.32 -43.88
N GLY A 185 -25.49 19.34 -43.57
CA GLY A 185 -25.42 18.77 -42.24
C GLY A 185 -24.01 18.50 -41.77
N THR A 186 -23.90 17.95 -40.57
CA THR A 186 -22.63 17.50 -39.99
C THR A 186 -22.69 16.03 -39.70
N MET A 187 -21.55 15.36 -39.83
CA MET A 187 -21.41 13.93 -39.58
C MET A 187 -20.18 13.70 -38.70
N PRO A 188 -20.23 12.78 -37.75
CA PRO A 188 -19.03 12.47 -36.96
C PRO A 188 -17.88 12.02 -37.86
N LEU A 189 -16.71 12.57 -37.61
CA LEU A 189 -15.50 12.19 -38.33
C LEU A 189 -15.18 10.72 -38.00
N GLN A 190 -14.97 9.89 -39.01
CA GLN A 190 -14.70 8.46 -38.81
C GLN A 190 -13.55 8.00 -39.68
N LYS A 191 -12.84 7.00 -39.19
CA LYS A 191 -11.74 6.39 -39.95
C LYS A 191 -11.57 4.92 -39.55
N ARG A 192 -11.27 4.11 -40.53
CA ARG A 192 -10.99 2.69 -40.32
C ARG A 192 -9.51 2.47 -40.16
N PHE A 193 -9.13 1.79 -39.06
CA PHE A 193 -7.72 1.50 -38.72
C PHE A 193 -7.50 -0.01 -38.78
N ILE A 194 -6.24 -0.40 -39.03
CA ILE A 194 -5.81 -1.81 -39.04
C ILE A 194 -5.16 -2.13 -37.69
N ILE A 195 -5.57 -3.22 -37.07
CA ILE A 195 -4.99 -3.67 -35.80
C ILE A 195 -3.63 -4.31 -36.07
N ASP A 196 -2.57 -3.61 -35.73
CA ASP A 196 -1.18 -4.02 -35.95
C ASP A 196 -0.67 -4.94 -34.83
N ALA A 197 -1.10 -4.68 -33.59
CA ALA A 197 -0.66 -5.41 -32.41
C ALA A 197 -1.71 -5.31 -31.31
N THR A 198 -1.62 -6.22 -30.36
CA THR A 198 -2.44 -6.18 -29.15
C THR A 198 -1.56 -6.13 -27.91
N PHE A 199 -1.98 -5.42 -26.88
CA PHE A 199 -1.27 -5.33 -25.61
C PHE A 199 -2.11 -5.90 -24.47
N ASP A 200 -1.44 -6.32 -23.41
CA ASP A 200 -2.05 -6.80 -22.16
C ASP A 200 -1.30 -6.10 -21.01
N SER A 201 -1.96 -5.15 -20.38
CA SER A 201 -1.39 -4.40 -19.24
C SER A 201 -1.59 -5.14 -17.91
N GLY A 202 -2.46 -6.15 -17.91
CA GLY A 202 -2.89 -6.82 -16.69
C GLY A 202 -4.04 -6.10 -15.99
N LEU A 203 -4.52 -4.98 -16.54
CA LEU A 203 -5.64 -4.20 -16.01
C LEU A 203 -6.74 -4.12 -17.08
N ASN A 204 -7.81 -4.87 -16.87
CA ASN A 204 -8.90 -4.97 -17.85
C ASN A 204 -9.44 -3.60 -18.25
N THR A 205 -9.54 -2.66 -17.31
CA THR A 205 -10.05 -1.30 -17.57
C THR A 205 -9.21 -0.60 -18.64
N TYR A 206 -7.87 -0.67 -18.52
CA TYR A 206 -6.95 -0.07 -19.51
C TYR A 206 -6.98 -0.83 -20.83
N ASP A 207 -7.04 -2.17 -20.76
CA ASP A 207 -7.04 -3.02 -21.96
C ASP A 207 -8.33 -2.89 -22.79
N LYS A 208 -9.40 -2.35 -22.20
CA LYS A 208 -10.64 -2.03 -22.90
C LYS A 208 -10.68 -0.59 -23.40
N ALA A 209 -10.01 0.33 -22.70
CA ALA A 209 -10.20 1.76 -22.89
C ALA A 209 -9.14 2.43 -23.75
N ILE A 210 -7.92 1.90 -23.84
CA ILE A 210 -6.79 2.60 -24.45
C ILE A 210 -6.45 2.01 -25.82
N ILE A 211 -6.29 2.90 -26.81
CA ILE A 211 -5.86 2.57 -28.17
C ILE A 211 -4.68 3.50 -28.53
N TYR A 212 -3.64 2.94 -29.15
CA TYR A 212 -2.49 3.71 -29.65
C TYR A 212 -2.50 3.73 -31.18
N THR A 213 -2.18 4.88 -31.76
CA THR A 213 -1.95 5.03 -33.20
C THR A 213 -0.73 5.94 -33.42
N THR A 214 -0.40 6.25 -34.66
CA THR A 214 0.75 7.09 -35.00
C THR A 214 0.43 8.57 -34.89
N HIS A 215 1.44 9.41 -34.74
CA HIS A 215 1.30 10.88 -34.86
C HIS A 215 0.69 11.26 -36.22
N GLY A 216 1.13 10.59 -37.29
CA GLY A 216 0.64 10.85 -38.64
C GLY A 216 -0.87 10.67 -38.80
N ALA A 217 -1.46 9.73 -38.08
CA ALA A 217 -2.91 9.54 -38.10
C ALA A 217 -3.65 10.78 -37.54
N PHE A 218 -3.20 11.28 -36.39
CA PHE A 218 -3.78 12.47 -35.78
C PHE A 218 -3.62 13.70 -36.65
N GLN A 219 -2.42 13.89 -37.21
CA GLN A 219 -2.13 15.03 -38.10
C GLN A 219 -3.04 15.00 -39.32
N LYS A 220 -3.27 13.82 -39.89
CA LYS A 220 -4.11 13.68 -41.09
C LYS A 220 -5.61 13.76 -40.82
N ILE A 221 -6.10 13.10 -39.77
CA ILE A 221 -7.53 13.01 -39.46
C ILE A 221 -8.02 14.28 -38.75
N LEU A 222 -7.33 14.68 -37.67
CA LEU A 222 -7.74 15.79 -36.80
C LEU A 222 -7.02 17.07 -37.11
N LYS A 223 -6.16 17.07 -38.14
CA LYS A 223 -5.39 18.25 -38.58
C LYS A 223 -4.59 18.88 -37.46
N ARG A 224 -4.08 18.04 -36.54
CA ARG A 224 -3.20 18.51 -35.45
C ARG A 224 -1.92 19.11 -36.01
N LYS A 225 -1.45 20.18 -35.39
CA LYS A 225 -0.22 20.87 -35.80
C LYS A 225 0.99 19.95 -35.59
N VAL A 226 1.83 19.82 -36.61
CA VAL A 226 3.09 19.05 -36.54
C VAL A 226 4.03 19.74 -35.56
N GLY A 227 4.60 18.96 -34.63
CA GLY A 227 5.56 19.48 -33.65
C GLY A 227 4.93 20.18 -32.45
N SER A 228 3.58 20.13 -32.30
CA SER A 228 2.86 20.67 -31.15
C SER A 228 1.95 19.56 -30.63
N TYR A 229 2.00 19.28 -29.35
CA TYR A 229 1.42 18.07 -28.76
C TYR A 229 0.40 18.38 -27.68
N ASP A 230 -0.45 17.40 -27.36
CA ASP A 230 -1.45 17.49 -26.27
C ASP A 230 -0.80 17.18 -24.91
N GLY A 231 0.40 16.61 -24.93
CA GLY A 231 1.18 16.35 -23.72
C GLY A 231 2.48 15.62 -24.03
N ILE A 232 3.31 15.49 -23.02
CA ILE A 232 4.58 14.76 -23.12
C ILE A 232 4.66 13.81 -21.92
N HIS A 233 4.71 12.50 -22.19
CA HIS A 233 4.99 11.50 -21.17
C HIS A 233 6.51 11.46 -20.93
N ILE A 234 6.90 11.41 -19.66
CA ILE A 234 8.30 11.44 -19.25
C ILE A 234 8.57 10.20 -18.41
N TYR A 235 9.58 9.42 -18.81
CA TYR A 235 10.07 8.29 -18.01
C TYR A 235 11.20 8.77 -17.11
N SER A 236 11.08 8.44 -15.82
CA SER A 236 12.06 8.79 -14.79
C SER A 236 12.17 7.64 -13.79
N ASN A 237 13.39 7.33 -13.35
CA ASN A 237 13.63 6.36 -12.28
C ASN A 237 13.38 6.95 -10.89
N ASP A 238 13.35 8.29 -10.77
CA ASP A 238 13.13 9.00 -9.52
C ASP A 238 12.19 10.18 -9.77
N ALA A 239 10.93 9.85 -10.03
CA ALA A 239 9.94 10.81 -10.49
C ALA A 239 9.72 11.96 -9.48
N MET A 240 9.75 11.67 -8.18
CA MET A 240 9.50 12.72 -7.16
C MET A 240 10.61 13.78 -7.16
N ASN A 241 11.87 13.36 -7.21
CA ASN A 241 13.00 14.31 -7.28
C ASN A 241 13.07 15.00 -8.64
N ASP A 242 12.83 14.26 -9.72
CA ASP A 242 12.88 14.84 -11.07
C ASP A 242 11.75 15.83 -11.31
N LEU A 243 10.58 15.63 -10.69
CA LEU A 243 9.47 16.60 -10.74
C LEU A 243 9.92 17.97 -10.20
N VAL A 244 10.61 17.96 -9.06
CA VAL A 244 11.14 19.21 -8.45
C VAL A 244 12.17 19.85 -9.38
N LYS A 245 13.09 19.06 -9.94
CA LYS A 245 14.14 19.56 -10.84
C LYS A 245 13.57 20.16 -12.13
N ILE A 246 12.58 19.48 -12.72
CA ILE A 246 11.94 19.94 -13.97
C ILE A 246 11.14 21.22 -13.69
N ASN A 247 10.38 21.26 -12.59
CA ASN A 247 9.62 22.48 -12.21
C ASN A 247 10.57 23.67 -12.00
N THR A 248 11.71 23.45 -11.34
CA THR A 248 12.72 24.50 -11.15
C THR A 248 13.25 25.01 -12.50
N PHE A 249 13.54 24.09 -13.42
CA PHE A 249 13.98 24.43 -14.76
C PHE A 249 12.92 25.25 -15.53
N LEU A 250 11.66 24.83 -15.44
CA LEU A 250 10.55 25.55 -16.10
C LEU A 250 10.39 26.96 -15.53
N ASP A 251 10.52 27.12 -14.21
CA ASP A 251 10.42 28.42 -13.54
C ASP A 251 11.58 29.33 -13.96
N GLN A 252 12.82 28.81 -13.97
CA GLN A 252 14.02 29.57 -14.33
C GLN A 252 14.00 30.07 -15.79
N ASN A 253 13.29 29.34 -16.65
CA ASN A 253 13.21 29.66 -18.07
C ASN A 253 11.87 30.31 -18.46
N ASN A 254 11.05 30.68 -17.47
CA ASN A 254 9.73 31.31 -17.65
C ASN A 254 8.76 30.48 -18.50
N LEU A 255 8.89 29.14 -18.42
CA LEU A 255 8.06 28.21 -19.19
C LEU A 255 6.85 27.69 -18.38
N HIS A 256 6.81 27.97 -17.09
CA HIS A 256 5.77 27.47 -16.18
C HIS A 256 4.36 28.00 -16.49
N LYS A 257 4.25 29.17 -17.15
CA LYS A 257 2.95 29.82 -17.43
C LYS A 257 2.11 29.08 -18.47
N GLY A 258 2.72 28.21 -19.25
CA GLY A 258 2.00 27.48 -20.30
C GLY A 258 2.03 25.96 -20.11
N LEU A 259 2.54 25.50 -18.99
CA LEU A 259 2.79 24.05 -18.76
C LEU A 259 2.48 23.67 -17.31
N ARG A 260 1.96 22.47 -17.14
CA ARG A 260 1.74 21.85 -15.83
C ARG A 260 2.40 20.47 -15.84
N LEU A 261 3.25 20.22 -14.85
CA LEU A 261 3.91 18.91 -14.69
C LEU A 261 3.19 18.14 -13.59
N GLU A 262 2.73 16.95 -13.92
CA GLU A 262 2.02 16.08 -12.98
C GLU A 262 2.80 14.77 -12.80
N GLY A 263 2.86 14.31 -11.56
CA GLY A 263 3.35 12.98 -11.25
C GLY A 263 2.22 11.95 -11.30
N TRP A 264 2.58 10.67 -11.40
CA TRP A 264 1.62 9.56 -11.43
C TRP A 264 0.71 9.58 -10.18
N TRP A 265 1.25 10.00 -9.04
CA TRP A 265 0.50 10.08 -7.77
C TRP A 265 -0.58 11.16 -7.80
N GLU A 266 -0.37 12.23 -8.53
CA GLU A 266 -1.37 13.31 -8.68
C GLU A 266 -2.53 12.88 -9.58
N GLN A 267 -2.22 12.15 -10.63
CA GLN A 267 -3.24 11.64 -11.57
C GLN A 267 -4.17 10.62 -10.92
N ASN A 268 -3.64 9.89 -9.92
CA ASN A 268 -4.38 8.84 -9.21
C ASN A 268 -4.56 9.20 -7.72
N ALA A 269 -4.57 10.49 -7.38
CA ALA A 269 -4.54 10.98 -6.00
C ALA A 269 -5.70 10.44 -5.15
N SER A 270 -6.92 10.43 -5.69
CA SER A 270 -8.08 9.95 -4.95
C SER A 270 -8.01 8.45 -4.66
N PHE A 271 -7.51 7.66 -5.59
CA PHE A 271 -7.31 6.21 -5.41
C PHE A 271 -6.29 5.94 -4.29
N PHE A 272 -5.12 6.62 -4.34
CA PHE A 272 -4.07 6.42 -3.33
C PHE A 272 -4.49 6.97 -1.96
N ALA A 273 -5.23 8.08 -1.93
CA ALA A 273 -5.80 8.62 -0.68
C ALA A 273 -6.77 7.62 -0.05
N ALA A 274 -7.63 6.98 -0.85
CA ALA A 274 -8.57 5.97 -0.37
C ALA A 274 -7.82 4.74 0.18
N MET A 275 -6.79 4.27 -0.50
CA MET A 275 -5.97 3.14 -0.05
C MET A 275 -5.24 3.46 1.27
N GLU A 276 -4.67 4.65 1.38
CA GLU A 276 -3.99 5.09 2.61
C GLU A 276 -4.97 5.19 3.78
N MET A 277 -6.16 5.71 3.54
CA MET A 277 -7.22 5.79 4.56
C MET A 277 -7.66 4.39 5.00
N GLU A 278 -7.83 3.46 4.06
CA GLU A 278 -8.17 2.07 4.33
C GLU A 278 -7.09 1.40 5.19
N LYS A 279 -5.81 1.58 4.82
CA LYS A 279 -4.66 1.05 5.56
C LYS A 279 -4.63 1.58 6.99
N ARG A 280 -4.82 2.88 7.18
CA ARG A 280 -4.85 3.51 8.52
C ARG A 280 -6.01 3.00 9.34
N SER A 281 -7.20 2.87 8.75
CA SER A 281 -8.39 2.36 9.43
C SER A 281 -8.20 0.92 9.87
N LEU A 282 -7.67 0.08 8.99
CA LEU A 282 -7.36 -1.32 9.30
C LEU A 282 -6.36 -1.42 10.46
N PHE A 283 -5.30 -0.64 10.41
CA PHE A 283 -4.27 -0.59 11.47
C PHE A 283 -4.91 -0.22 12.82
N LEU A 284 -5.75 0.82 12.85
CA LEU A 284 -6.42 1.27 14.09
C LEU A 284 -7.39 0.22 14.64
N VAL A 285 -8.17 -0.42 13.77
CA VAL A 285 -9.13 -1.47 14.20
C VAL A 285 -8.36 -2.66 14.78
N LEU A 286 -7.28 -3.08 14.12
CA LEU A 286 -6.50 -4.23 14.60
C LEU A 286 -5.71 -3.89 15.86
N LEU A 287 -5.26 -2.64 16.00
CA LEU A 287 -4.63 -2.16 17.24
C LEU A 287 -5.63 -2.15 18.40
N LEU A 288 -6.89 -1.81 18.12
CA LEU A 288 -7.98 -1.88 19.10
C LEU A 288 -8.21 -3.34 19.56
N ILE A 289 -8.07 -4.31 18.67
CA ILE A 289 -8.17 -5.73 19.03
C ILE A 289 -7.04 -6.10 20.02
N ILE A 290 -5.82 -5.60 19.79
CA ILE A 290 -4.71 -5.81 20.74
C ILE A 290 -5.02 -5.14 22.07
N LEU A 291 -5.63 -3.95 22.05
CA LEU A 291 -6.05 -3.25 23.27
C LEU A 291 -7.06 -4.10 24.07
N VAL A 292 -8.07 -4.63 23.39
CA VAL A 292 -9.08 -5.50 24.03
C VAL A 292 -8.41 -6.77 24.60
N ALA A 293 -7.52 -7.38 23.83
CA ALA A 293 -6.77 -8.56 24.30
C ALA A 293 -5.93 -8.22 25.54
N SER A 294 -5.37 -7.02 25.60
CA SER A 294 -4.53 -6.59 26.73
C SER A 294 -5.37 -6.33 28.01
N LEU A 295 -6.68 -6.15 27.91
CA LEU A 295 -7.54 -6.06 29.09
C LEU A 295 -7.56 -7.39 29.85
N ASN A 296 -7.26 -8.50 29.18
CA ASN A 296 -7.07 -9.79 29.86
C ASN A 296 -5.84 -9.77 30.79
N ILE A 297 -4.81 -8.96 30.47
CA ILE A 297 -3.66 -8.72 31.36
C ILE A 297 -4.18 -8.03 32.64
N VAL A 298 -5.01 -6.99 32.48
CA VAL A 298 -5.59 -6.26 33.62
C VAL A 298 -6.35 -7.22 34.52
N SER A 299 -7.25 -8.02 33.95
CA SER A 299 -8.08 -8.98 34.70
C SER A 299 -7.22 -10.04 35.37
N SER A 300 -6.25 -10.64 34.66
CA SER A 300 -5.36 -11.66 35.19
C SER A 300 -4.52 -11.14 36.37
N LEU A 301 -3.95 -9.95 36.21
CA LEU A 301 -3.14 -9.34 37.29
C LEU A 301 -3.98 -8.95 38.49
N LEU A 302 -5.19 -8.38 38.27
CA LEU A 302 -6.08 -8.02 39.38
C LEU A 302 -6.49 -9.28 40.17
N MET A 303 -6.80 -10.35 39.45
CA MET A 303 -7.13 -11.63 40.08
C MET A 303 -5.94 -12.18 40.88
N THR A 304 -4.74 -12.12 40.31
CA THR A 304 -3.51 -12.51 41.01
C THR A 304 -3.30 -11.69 42.28
N VAL A 305 -3.50 -10.38 42.19
CA VAL A 305 -3.36 -9.46 43.33
C VAL A 305 -4.37 -9.83 44.42
N MET A 306 -5.62 -10.09 44.03
CA MET A 306 -6.68 -10.42 45.01
C MET A 306 -6.45 -11.79 45.67
N SER A 307 -6.07 -12.79 44.87
CA SER A 307 -5.81 -14.16 45.38
C SER A 307 -4.55 -14.24 46.27
N ARG A 308 -3.58 -13.35 46.00
CA ARG A 308 -2.28 -13.37 46.71
C ARG A 308 -2.10 -12.19 47.66
N ARG A 309 -3.23 -11.56 48.06
CA ARG A 309 -3.15 -10.35 48.92
C ARG A 309 -2.51 -10.62 50.28
N SER A 310 -2.68 -11.82 50.86
CA SER A 310 -2.04 -12.22 52.12
C SER A 310 -0.51 -12.33 51.98
N GLU A 311 -0.06 -12.88 50.85
CA GLU A 311 1.39 -12.97 50.53
C GLU A 311 1.95 -11.55 50.32
N ILE A 312 1.20 -10.64 49.69
CA ILE A 312 1.59 -9.24 49.46
C ILE A 312 1.70 -8.54 50.84
N ALA A 313 0.73 -8.75 51.72
CA ALA A 313 0.70 -8.18 53.05
C ALA A 313 1.92 -8.67 53.88
N LEU A 314 2.19 -9.99 53.81
CA LEU A 314 3.36 -10.60 54.47
C LEU A 314 4.67 -10.00 53.92
N MET A 315 4.82 -9.85 52.61
CA MET A 315 6.01 -9.23 52.02
C MET A 315 6.21 -7.79 52.55
N LYS A 316 5.12 -7.04 52.72
CA LYS A 316 5.17 -5.66 53.24
C LYS A 316 5.60 -5.63 54.73
N THR A 317 5.08 -6.57 55.55
CA THR A 317 5.47 -6.67 56.97
C THR A 317 6.94 -7.07 57.12
N LEU A 318 7.46 -7.84 56.14
CA LEU A 318 8.90 -8.22 56.10
C LEU A 318 9.76 -7.11 55.51
N GLY A 319 9.17 -5.92 55.20
CA GLY A 319 9.90 -4.74 54.80
C GLY A 319 9.94 -4.43 53.32
N ALA A 320 9.13 -5.12 52.47
CA ALA A 320 9.03 -4.79 51.09
C ALA A 320 8.29 -3.45 50.90
N THR A 321 8.86 -2.57 50.11
CA THR A 321 8.25 -1.25 49.83
C THR A 321 7.12 -1.38 48.80
N SER A 322 6.17 -0.44 48.84
CA SER A 322 5.09 -0.34 47.87
C SER A 322 5.64 -0.26 46.44
N SER A 323 6.75 0.44 46.23
CA SER A 323 7.40 0.53 44.93
C SER A 323 7.94 -0.82 44.44
N GLU A 324 8.48 -1.64 45.33
CA GLU A 324 8.97 -2.98 44.97
C GLU A 324 7.79 -3.90 44.57
N ILE A 325 6.70 -3.85 45.31
CA ILE A 325 5.47 -4.60 44.98
C ILE A 325 4.96 -4.16 43.62
N GLN A 326 4.86 -2.84 43.39
CA GLN A 326 4.39 -2.31 42.11
C GLN A 326 5.27 -2.81 40.95
N ARG A 327 6.55 -2.76 41.11
CA ARG A 327 7.50 -3.28 40.11
C ARG A 327 7.34 -4.76 39.82
N UNK A 328 6.99 -5.52 40.61
CA UNK A 328 6.82 -6.86 40.49
C UNK A 328 5.71 -7.22 39.67
N PHE A 329 4.62 -6.61 40.09
CA PHE A 329 3.39 -6.88 39.34
C PHE A 329 3.45 -6.25 37.94
N PHE A 330 4.04 -5.10 37.79
CA PHE A 330 4.28 -4.48 36.48
C PHE A 330 5.14 -5.40 35.59
N LYS A 331 6.25 -5.92 36.12
CA LYS A 331 7.11 -6.86 35.37
C LYS A 331 6.39 -8.17 35.04
N LEU A 332 5.51 -8.63 35.91
CA LEU A 332 4.69 -9.83 35.66
C LEU A 332 3.78 -9.61 34.47
N GLY A 333 3.07 -8.49 34.44
CA GLY A 333 2.20 -8.14 33.31
C GLY A 333 2.98 -7.92 32.02
N ALA A 334 4.09 -7.25 32.15
CA ALA A 334 5.00 -7.07 31.02
C ALA A 334 5.57 -8.39 30.48
N UNK A 335 5.78 -9.24 31.14
CA UNK A 335 6.20 -10.43 30.77
C UNK A 335 5.27 -11.23 30.06
N ILE A 336 4.08 -11.24 30.55
CA ILE A 336 3.00 -11.92 29.84
C ILE A 336 2.80 -11.28 28.44
N GLY A 337 2.68 -9.96 28.42
CA GLY A 337 2.44 -9.24 27.18
C GLY A 337 3.59 -9.33 26.17
N ILE A 338 4.82 -9.14 26.61
CA ILE A 338 6.00 -9.17 25.73
C ILE A 338 6.18 -10.59 25.16
N SER A 339 6.00 -11.63 25.98
CA SER A 339 6.05 -13.02 25.48
C SER A 339 4.96 -13.26 24.42
N GLY A 340 3.77 -12.67 24.61
CA GLY A 340 2.69 -12.71 23.62
C GLY A 340 3.07 -12.00 22.31
N ILE A 341 3.70 -10.83 22.42
CA ILE A 341 4.19 -10.08 21.24
C ILE A 341 5.24 -10.90 20.47
N ILE A 342 6.20 -11.49 21.19
CA ILE A 342 7.25 -12.34 20.57
C ILE A 342 6.60 -13.55 19.87
N ALA A 343 5.70 -14.25 20.56
CA ALA A 343 5.01 -15.42 19.99
C ALA A 343 4.16 -14.99 18.77
N GLY A 344 3.44 -13.88 18.86
CA GLY A 344 2.63 -13.33 17.76
C GLY A 344 3.47 -12.95 16.56
N THR A 345 4.63 -12.32 16.82
CA THR A 345 5.60 -11.95 15.76
C THR A 345 6.11 -13.22 15.04
N LEU A 346 6.52 -14.24 15.80
CA LEU A 346 6.99 -15.50 15.21
C LEU A 346 5.88 -16.17 14.40
N LEU A 347 4.66 -16.24 14.94
CA LEU A 347 3.51 -16.80 14.24
C LEU A 347 3.15 -15.98 13.00
N GLY A 348 3.27 -14.67 13.08
CA GLY A 348 3.05 -13.78 11.93
C GLY A 348 4.07 -14.02 10.81
N LEU A 349 5.35 -14.15 11.17
CA LEU A 349 6.42 -14.45 10.19
C LEU A 349 6.20 -15.83 9.56
N ILE A 350 5.86 -16.82 10.37
CA ILE A 350 5.53 -18.17 9.86
C ILE A 350 4.32 -18.10 8.94
N GLY A 351 3.28 -17.36 9.33
CA GLY A 351 2.07 -17.19 8.54
C GLY A 351 2.36 -16.55 7.19
N MET A 352 3.19 -15.49 7.17
CA MET A 352 3.62 -14.83 5.93
C MET A 352 4.39 -15.81 5.03
N TRP A 353 5.31 -16.58 5.61
CA TRP A 353 6.07 -17.61 4.88
C TRP A 353 5.15 -18.67 4.27
N VAL A 354 4.18 -19.18 5.05
CA VAL A 354 3.21 -20.20 4.60
C VAL A 354 2.36 -19.65 3.44
N LEU A 355 1.81 -18.44 3.58
CA LEU A 355 0.97 -17.83 2.56
C LEU A 355 1.75 -17.50 1.28
N THR A 356 3.03 -17.18 1.40
CA THR A 356 3.90 -16.90 0.24
C THR A 356 4.29 -18.17 -0.49
N THR A 357 4.62 -19.24 0.27
CA THR A 357 5.16 -20.49 -0.28
C THR A 357 4.06 -21.38 -0.84
N PHE A 358 2.93 -21.50 -0.14
CA PHE A 358 1.84 -22.40 -0.51
C PHE A 358 0.66 -21.62 -1.11
N PRO A 359 0.07 -22.08 -2.24
CA PRO A 359 -1.07 -21.39 -2.86
C PRO A 359 -2.39 -21.69 -2.13
N ILE A 360 -2.47 -21.33 -0.85
CA ILE A 360 -3.65 -21.57 0.00
C ILE A 360 -4.83 -20.70 -0.51
N ILE A 361 -4.54 -19.44 -0.86
CA ILE A 361 -5.53 -18.50 -1.37
C ILE A 361 -5.16 -18.19 -2.82
N SER A 362 -5.98 -18.65 -3.75
CA SER A 362 -5.85 -18.32 -5.17
C SER A 362 -6.85 -17.22 -5.51
N LEU A 363 -6.38 -16.14 -6.11
CA LEU A 363 -7.20 -15.03 -6.52
C LEU A 363 -7.54 -15.14 -8.00
N SER A 364 -8.74 -14.71 -8.37
CA SER A 364 -9.12 -14.64 -9.77
C SER A 364 -8.28 -13.58 -10.48
N LYS A 365 -7.44 -14.02 -11.42
CA LYS A 365 -6.60 -13.12 -12.22
C LYS A 365 -7.44 -12.13 -13.02
N GLU A 366 -8.65 -12.53 -13.40
CA GLU A 366 -9.58 -11.69 -14.16
C GLU A 366 -10.11 -10.51 -13.35
N VAL A 367 -10.26 -10.70 -12.02
CA VAL A 367 -10.81 -9.68 -11.12
C VAL A 367 -9.70 -8.84 -10.51
N TYR A 368 -8.67 -9.50 -9.97
CA TYR A 368 -7.61 -8.85 -9.20
C TYR A 368 -6.36 -8.56 -10.01
N GLY A 369 -6.22 -9.19 -11.18
CA GLY A 369 -5.06 -9.02 -12.05
C GLY A 369 -3.85 -9.86 -11.64
N PHE A 370 -3.89 -10.53 -10.49
CA PHE A 370 -2.82 -11.41 -10.01
C PHE A 370 -3.42 -12.65 -9.38
N SER A 371 -2.73 -13.78 -9.51
CA SER A 371 -3.23 -15.08 -9.06
C SER A 371 -2.77 -15.45 -7.65
N LYS A 372 -1.63 -14.90 -7.21
CA LYS A 372 -1.07 -15.16 -5.87
C LYS A 372 -1.34 -13.96 -4.98
N LEU A 373 -1.65 -14.25 -3.70
CA LEU A 373 -1.85 -13.21 -2.70
C LEU A 373 -0.51 -12.48 -2.49
N PRO A 374 -0.44 -11.16 -2.77
CA PRO A 374 0.81 -10.42 -2.57
C PRO A 374 1.01 -10.17 -1.08
N ILE A 375 2.19 -10.53 -0.57
CA ILE A 375 2.53 -10.39 0.84
C ILE A 375 3.85 -9.63 0.92
N ASP A 376 3.81 -8.46 1.53
CA ASP A 376 4.99 -7.63 1.75
C ASP A 376 4.75 -6.77 2.98
N LEU A 377 5.68 -6.83 3.93
CA LEU A 377 5.61 -6.05 5.18
C LEU A 377 6.78 -5.08 5.21
N THR A 378 6.49 -3.80 5.26
CA THR A 378 7.54 -2.78 5.38
C THR A 378 8.15 -2.82 6.77
N PHE A 379 9.42 -2.45 6.85
CA PHE A 379 10.12 -2.32 8.14
C PHE A 379 9.42 -1.28 9.04
N THR A 380 8.90 -0.21 8.44
CA THR A 380 8.15 0.83 9.17
C THR A 380 6.86 0.28 9.79
N ASP A 381 6.09 -0.50 9.02
CA ASP A 381 4.85 -1.13 9.53
C ASP A 381 5.19 -2.13 10.64
N PHE A 382 6.22 -2.95 10.44
CA PHE A 382 6.68 -3.92 11.44
C PHE A 382 7.02 -3.23 12.77
N ILE A 383 7.84 -2.17 12.73
CA ILE A 383 8.23 -1.41 13.93
C ILE A 383 6.99 -0.76 14.58
N SER A 384 6.09 -0.20 13.78
CA SER A 384 4.87 0.45 14.29
C SER A 384 3.98 -0.55 15.04
N ILE A 385 3.84 -1.78 14.52
CA ILE A 385 3.07 -2.85 15.17
C ILE A 385 3.70 -3.21 16.52
N ILE A 386 5.01 -3.44 16.53
CA ILE A 386 5.73 -3.87 17.75
C ILE A 386 5.67 -2.77 18.81
N VAL A 387 5.96 -1.52 18.43
CA VAL A 387 5.96 -0.38 19.35
C VAL A 387 4.54 -0.14 19.88
N GLY A 388 3.52 -0.16 19.01
CA GLY A 388 2.13 0.01 19.40
C GLY A 388 1.69 -1.06 20.40
N ALA A 389 2.01 -2.32 20.14
CA ALA A 389 1.67 -3.44 21.01
C ALA A 389 2.38 -3.32 22.36
N ILE A 390 3.66 -2.96 22.37
CA ILE A 390 4.43 -2.77 23.62
C ILE A 390 3.80 -1.66 24.47
N ILE A 391 3.46 -0.52 23.86
CA ILE A 391 2.85 0.62 24.56
C ILE A 391 1.52 0.17 25.22
N ILE A 392 0.67 -0.54 24.47
CA ILE A 392 -0.62 -1.03 24.99
C ILE A 392 -0.41 -1.96 26.17
N VAL A 393 0.52 -2.92 26.06
CA VAL A 393 0.84 -3.88 27.11
C VAL A 393 1.33 -3.17 28.39
N LEU A 394 2.24 -2.23 28.24
CA LEU A 394 2.82 -1.51 29.40
C LEU A 394 1.77 -0.66 30.10
N ILE A 395 0.89 0.00 29.34
CA ILE A 395 -0.23 0.78 29.91
C ILE A 395 -1.18 -0.15 30.67
N SER A 396 -1.53 -1.31 30.07
CA SER A 396 -2.45 -2.27 30.67
C SER A 396 -1.92 -2.88 31.96
N ALA A 397 -0.60 -3.11 32.03
CA ALA A 397 0.05 -3.69 33.23
C ALA A 397 0.17 -2.66 34.38
N ARG A 398 0.11 -1.35 34.06
CA ARG A 398 0.36 -0.28 35.05
C ARG A 398 -0.71 -0.21 36.14
N TYR A 399 -2.00 -0.29 35.76
CA TYR A 399 -3.14 -0.15 36.68
C TYR A 399 -3.16 -1.29 37.74
N PRO A 400 -3.14 -2.58 37.38
CA PRO A 400 -3.11 -3.66 38.40
C PRO A 400 -1.87 -3.61 39.29
N ALA A 401 -0.71 -3.24 38.72
CA ALA A 401 0.54 -3.10 39.48
C ALA A 401 0.40 -2.03 40.57
N LYS A 402 -0.24 -0.90 40.23
CA LYS A 402 -0.51 0.16 41.21
C LYS A 402 -1.50 -0.32 42.29
N LYS A 403 -2.52 -1.09 41.89
CA LYS A 403 -3.50 -1.65 42.82
C LYS A 403 -2.84 -2.62 43.81
N ALA A 404 -1.90 -3.47 43.35
CA ALA A 404 -1.11 -4.37 44.21
C ALA A 404 -0.34 -3.61 45.27
N SER A 405 0.29 -2.49 44.88
CA SER A 405 1.09 -1.68 45.79
C SER A 405 0.28 -0.97 46.86
N SER A 406 -1.02 -0.78 46.65
CA SER A 406 -1.93 -0.11 47.59
C SER A 406 -2.55 -1.05 48.64
N THR A 407 -2.24 -2.35 48.59
CA THR A 407 -2.72 -3.33 49.58
C THR A 407 -2.22 -2.94 50.99
N ASP A 408 -3.16 -2.77 51.94
CA ASP A 408 -2.84 -2.44 53.31
C ASP A 408 -2.65 -3.72 54.14
N PRO A 409 -1.47 -3.98 54.67
CA PRO A 409 -1.18 -5.19 55.46
C PRO A 409 -2.09 -5.30 56.69
N LEU A 410 -2.44 -4.21 57.33
CA LEU A 410 -3.21 -4.21 58.55
C LEU A 410 -4.63 -4.71 58.33
N THR A 411 -5.28 -4.24 57.23
CA THR A 411 -6.63 -4.66 56.86
C THR A 411 -6.68 -6.10 56.44
N VAL A 412 -5.66 -6.58 55.72
CA VAL A 412 -5.63 -7.96 55.24
C VAL A 412 -5.44 -8.95 56.39
N LEU A 413 -4.43 -8.69 57.26
CA LEU A 413 -4.09 -9.62 58.35
C LEU A 413 -5.13 -9.63 59.47
N ARG A 414 -5.92 -8.53 59.65
CA ARG A 414 -7.00 -8.49 60.62
C ARG A 414 -8.24 -9.30 60.20
N ASN A 415 -8.46 -9.42 58.90
CA ASN A 415 -9.69 -10.04 58.37
C ASN A 415 -9.49 -11.53 58.02
N GLU A 416 -8.32 -12.12 58.32
CA GLU A 416 -8.00 -13.54 58.31
C GLU A 416 -8.11 -14.10 59.74
#